data_0d7bcc8f0fa75b9c6bed0e348d291e04
#
_entry.id   0d7bcc8f0fa75b9c6bed0e348d291e04
#
_cell.length_a   1.000
_cell.length_b   1.000
_cell.length_c   1.000
_cell.angle_alpha   90.00
_cell.angle_beta   90.00
_cell.angle_gamma   90.00
#
_symmetry.space_group_name_H-M   'P 1'
#
loop_
_entity.id
_entity.type
_entity.pdbx_description
1 polymer ?
#
loop_
_entity_poly.entity_id
_entity_poly.type
_entity_poly.pdbx_seq_one_letter_code
_entity_poly.pdbx_strand_id
1 'polypeptide(L)'
;MLVPRFYEDLNVMHDKTMPARTYYIPASVRMNDLVEHRERSDRFQLLNGEWKFQYYNSIYDVTESFYEKGYDVSGFDQVTVPGVWQMDGYDTHQYTNIRYPFPFDPPSVSYTHLRAHETSLHL
;
A
#
# COMPACT_ATOMS: atom_id res chain seq x y z
N MET A 1 -0.76 -19.91 8.11
CA MET A 1 -0.66 -18.65 7.37
C MET A 1 -1.49 -17.62 8.12
N LEU A 2 -0.89 -16.52 8.46
CA LEU A 2 -1.51 -15.47 9.26
C LEU A 2 -2.44 -14.57 8.44
N VAL A 3 -2.08 -14.33 7.19
CA VAL A 3 -2.82 -13.47 6.27
C VAL A 3 -3.73 -14.34 5.40
N PRO A 4 -5.06 -14.08 5.40
CA PRO A 4 -5.97 -14.77 4.48
C PRO A 4 -5.59 -14.49 3.02
N ARG A 5 -5.80 -15.47 2.15
CA ARG A 5 -5.44 -15.36 0.72
C ARG A 5 -6.45 -14.55 -0.11
N PHE A 6 -6.98 -13.48 0.42
CA PHE A 6 -7.94 -12.63 -0.30
C PHE A 6 -7.36 -12.05 -1.60
N TYR A 7 -6.06 -11.84 -1.64
CA TYR A 7 -5.36 -11.36 -2.83
C TYR A 7 -5.29 -12.39 -3.99
N GLU A 8 -5.62 -13.65 -3.73
CA GLU A 8 -5.73 -14.73 -4.74
C GLU A 8 -7.17 -15.02 -5.13
N ASP A 9 -8.18 -14.42 -4.49
CA ASP A 9 -9.59 -14.67 -4.71
C ASP A 9 -10.30 -13.49 -5.35
N LEU A 10 -10.63 -13.59 -6.63
CA LEU A 10 -11.31 -12.55 -7.39
C LEU A 10 -12.72 -12.24 -6.89
N ASN A 11 -13.32 -13.09 -6.07
CA ASN A 11 -14.63 -12.84 -5.49
C ASN A 11 -14.55 -11.96 -4.23
N VAL A 12 -13.36 -11.82 -3.65
CA VAL A 12 -13.13 -10.98 -2.46
C VAL A 12 -12.49 -9.67 -2.86
N MET A 13 -13.28 -8.74 -3.34
CA MET A 13 -12.81 -7.41 -3.72
C MET A 13 -12.72 -6.47 -2.52
N HIS A 14 -13.48 -6.73 -1.47
CA HIS A 14 -13.56 -5.91 -0.28
C HIS A 14 -13.69 -6.78 0.97
N ASP A 15 -12.82 -6.58 1.95
CA ASP A 15 -12.96 -7.14 3.30
C ASP A 15 -12.83 -6.01 4.33
N LYS A 16 -13.88 -5.82 5.14
CA LYS A 16 -13.92 -4.79 6.19
C LYS A 16 -13.62 -3.37 5.71
N THR A 17 -13.86 -3.09 4.44
CA THR A 17 -13.69 -1.76 3.85
C THR A 17 -15.00 -0.99 3.87
N MET A 18 -14.93 0.31 4.05
CA MET A 18 -16.10 1.18 3.94
C MET A 18 -16.48 1.37 2.46
N PRO A 19 -17.76 1.68 2.15
CA PRO A 19 -18.15 2.06 0.80
C PRO A 19 -17.30 3.22 0.27
N ALA A 20 -17.05 3.21 -1.05
CA ALA A 20 -16.32 4.28 -1.71
C ALA A 20 -17.01 5.64 -1.51
N ARG A 21 -16.23 6.67 -1.24
CA ARG A 21 -16.70 8.04 -1.06
C ARG A 21 -15.62 9.03 -1.48
N THR A 22 -16.04 10.27 -1.71
CA THR A 22 -15.09 11.34 -2.01
C THR A 22 -14.17 11.62 -0.82
N TYR A 23 -12.97 12.10 -1.13
CA TYR A 23 -12.04 12.53 -0.10
C TYR A 23 -12.59 13.73 0.68
N TYR A 24 -12.42 13.70 1.97
CA TYR A 24 -12.71 14.83 2.86
C TYR A 24 -11.78 14.77 4.07
N ILE A 25 -11.61 15.89 4.74
CA ILE A 25 -10.85 15.97 5.99
C ILE A 25 -11.85 16.05 7.13
N PRO A 26 -11.99 14.99 7.94
CA PRO A 26 -12.91 15.01 9.08
C PRO A 26 -12.40 15.95 10.16
N ALA A 27 -13.31 16.60 10.88
CA ALA A 27 -13.02 17.38 12.06
C ALA A 27 -14.24 17.38 12.99
N SER A 28 -14.03 17.49 14.29
CA SER A 28 -15.14 17.54 15.27
C SER A 28 -15.87 18.87 15.27
N VAL A 29 -15.20 19.94 14.82
CA VAL A 29 -15.75 21.28 14.68
C VAL A 29 -15.52 21.80 13.28
N ARG A 30 -16.39 22.72 12.85
CA ARG A 30 -16.22 23.36 11.54
C ARG A 30 -14.96 24.20 11.51
N MET A 31 -14.11 23.96 10.53
CA MET A 31 -12.88 24.71 10.24
C MET A 31 -12.89 25.14 8.77
N ASN A 32 -12.43 26.35 8.48
CA ASN A 32 -12.52 26.91 7.13
C ASN A 32 -11.25 26.69 6.29
N ASP A 33 -10.14 26.29 6.91
CA ASP A 33 -8.81 26.22 6.31
C ASP A 33 -8.20 24.81 6.37
N LEU A 34 -9.03 23.77 6.50
CA LEU A 34 -8.55 22.37 6.57
C LEU A 34 -7.92 21.88 5.27
N VAL A 35 -8.21 22.50 4.13
CA VAL A 35 -7.60 22.12 2.86
C VAL A 35 -6.11 22.44 2.86
N GLU A 36 -5.74 23.61 3.36
CA GLU A 36 -4.37 24.09 3.47
C GLU A 36 -3.67 23.55 4.72
N HIS A 37 -4.42 23.33 5.80
CA HIS A 37 -3.92 23.01 7.14
C HIS A 37 -4.62 21.80 7.75
N ARG A 38 -4.53 20.64 7.07
CA ARG A 38 -5.19 19.38 7.50
C ARG A 38 -4.74 18.91 8.88
N GLU A 39 -3.51 19.21 9.24
CA GLU A 39 -2.89 18.85 10.52
C GLU A 39 -3.55 19.54 11.73
N ARG A 40 -4.35 20.57 11.50
CA ARG A 40 -5.12 21.27 12.54
C ARG A 40 -6.38 20.52 12.97
N SER A 41 -6.78 19.52 12.20
CA SER A 41 -7.93 18.70 12.55
C SER A 41 -7.60 17.77 13.71
N ASP A 42 -8.50 17.68 14.68
CA ASP A 42 -8.46 16.71 15.77
C ASP A 42 -8.74 15.26 15.33
N ARG A 43 -9.13 15.06 14.07
CA ARG A 43 -9.39 13.77 13.44
C ARG A 43 -8.33 13.38 12.42
N PHE A 44 -7.23 14.11 12.38
CA PHE A 44 -6.12 13.86 11.47
C PHE A 44 -4.88 13.48 12.28
N GLN A 45 -4.22 12.41 11.85
CA GLN A 45 -2.96 11.96 12.45
C GLN A 45 -1.94 11.75 11.34
N LEU A 46 -0.78 12.38 11.49
CA LEU A 46 0.39 12.09 10.66
C LEU A 46 1.08 10.81 11.17
N LEU A 47 1.40 9.94 10.24
CA LEU A 47 2.17 8.73 10.52
C LEU A 47 3.66 8.90 10.22
N ASN A 48 4.11 10.14 10.04
CA ASN A 48 5.53 10.46 9.82
C ASN A 48 6.34 10.16 11.07
N GLY A 49 7.58 9.77 10.89
CA GLY A 49 8.51 9.51 11.98
C GLY A 49 9.19 8.15 11.89
N GLU A 50 9.78 7.74 12.98
CA GLU A 50 10.51 6.47 13.09
C GLU A 50 9.55 5.33 13.43
N TRP A 51 9.60 4.26 12.64
CA TRP A 51 8.75 3.09 12.81
C TRP A 51 9.56 1.83 12.96
N LYS A 52 9.04 0.86 13.71
CA LYS A 52 9.57 -0.50 13.75
C LYS A 52 9.18 -1.25 12.48
N PHE A 53 10.15 -1.88 11.83
CA PHE A 53 9.98 -2.52 10.55
C PHE A 53 10.61 -3.90 10.53
N GLN A 54 9.93 -4.87 9.96
CA GLN A 54 10.45 -6.21 9.72
C GLN A 54 10.18 -6.59 8.27
N TYR A 55 11.25 -6.86 7.54
CA TYR A 55 11.15 -7.32 6.17
C TYR A 55 11.06 -8.86 6.10
N TYR A 56 10.19 -9.34 5.23
CA TYR A 56 10.06 -10.76 4.90
C TYR A 56 10.13 -10.92 3.39
N ASN A 57 10.86 -11.94 2.90
CA ASN A 57 10.96 -12.23 1.47
C ASN A 57 9.63 -12.71 0.87
N SER A 58 8.78 -13.28 1.69
CA SER A 58 7.46 -13.74 1.27
C SER A 58 6.44 -13.54 2.38
N ILE A 59 5.20 -13.29 2.00
CA ILE A 59 4.05 -13.27 2.92
C ILE A 59 3.87 -14.62 3.64
N TYR A 60 4.38 -15.70 3.08
CA TYR A 60 4.34 -17.02 3.69
C TYR A 60 5.29 -17.16 4.88
N ASP A 61 6.30 -16.31 4.96
CA ASP A 61 7.28 -16.29 6.03
C ASP A 61 6.73 -15.57 7.28
N VAL A 62 5.63 -14.83 7.12
CA VAL A 62 4.94 -14.15 8.22
C VAL A 62 4.12 -15.17 9.01
N THR A 63 4.70 -15.72 10.06
CA THR A 63 4.10 -16.78 10.89
C THR A 63 3.61 -16.30 12.25
N GLU A 64 4.10 -15.17 12.72
CA GLU A 64 3.84 -14.65 14.05
C GLU A 64 2.78 -13.54 14.04
N SER A 65 1.99 -13.47 15.11
CA SER A 65 0.91 -12.50 15.28
C SER A 65 1.46 -11.12 15.69
N PHE A 66 2.30 -10.51 14.85
CA PHE A 66 2.99 -9.23 15.11
C PHE A 66 2.04 -8.07 15.46
N TYR A 67 0.76 -8.17 15.10
CA TYR A 67 -0.28 -7.18 15.36
C TYR A 67 -0.88 -7.28 16.77
N GLU A 68 -0.51 -8.27 17.54
CA GLU A 68 -1.03 -8.42 18.90
C GLU A 68 -0.42 -7.40 19.84
N LYS A 69 -1.26 -6.90 20.75
CA LYS A 69 -0.81 -5.96 21.77
C LYS A 69 0.19 -6.63 22.71
N GLY A 70 1.39 -6.05 22.80
CA GLY A 70 2.47 -6.60 23.64
C GLY A 70 3.43 -7.53 22.89
N TYR A 71 3.26 -7.70 21.59
CA TYR A 71 4.25 -8.39 20.77
C TYR A 71 5.62 -7.70 20.88
N ASP A 72 6.67 -8.50 21.10
CA ASP A 72 8.04 -7.97 21.23
C ASP A 72 8.60 -7.59 19.87
N VAL A 73 8.75 -6.30 19.64
CA VAL A 73 9.34 -5.71 18.44
C VAL A 73 10.78 -5.23 18.65
N SER A 74 11.43 -5.67 19.72
CA SER A 74 12.81 -5.23 20.01
C SER A 74 13.81 -5.62 18.94
N GLY A 75 13.57 -6.76 18.26
CA GLY A 75 14.39 -7.25 17.15
C GLY A 75 14.07 -6.62 15.79
N PHE A 76 13.06 -5.74 15.71
CA PHE A 76 12.71 -5.08 14.47
C PHE A 76 13.66 -3.92 14.16
N ASP A 77 13.96 -3.74 12.88
CA ASP A 77 14.70 -2.60 12.39
C ASP A 77 13.91 -1.30 12.57
N GLN A 78 14.56 -0.19 12.32
CA GLN A 78 13.96 1.14 12.37
C GLN A 78 14.03 1.78 10.99
N VAL A 79 12.89 2.29 10.52
CA VAL A 79 12.77 3.00 9.23
C VAL A 79 12.09 4.33 9.43
N THR A 80 12.45 5.29 8.60
CA THR A 80 11.83 6.63 8.60
C THR A 80 10.65 6.66 7.62
N VAL A 81 9.51 7.13 8.09
CA VAL A 81 8.29 7.33 7.26
C VAL A 81 8.06 8.84 7.09
N PRO A 82 7.80 9.34 5.87
CA PRO A 82 7.73 8.62 4.59
C PRO A 82 9.10 8.14 4.10
N GLY A 83 9.13 6.96 3.52
CA GLY A 83 10.32 6.33 2.98
C GLY A 83 9.97 5.21 2.02
N VAL A 84 10.97 4.68 1.35
CA VAL A 84 10.84 3.54 0.45
C VAL A 84 11.85 2.49 0.89
N TRP A 85 11.39 1.35 1.32
CA TRP A 85 12.24 0.30 1.92
C TRP A 85 13.38 -0.18 1.01
N GLN A 86 13.22 -0.08 -0.34
CA GLN A 86 14.29 -0.40 -1.29
C GLN A 86 15.48 0.58 -1.16
N MET A 87 15.24 1.82 -0.72
CA MET A 87 16.29 2.80 -0.47
C MET A 87 17.01 2.54 0.87
N ASP A 88 16.35 1.85 1.79
CA ASP A 88 16.90 1.45 3.08
C ASP A 88 17.64 0.11 3.01
N GLY A 89 17.75 -0.48 1.81
CA GLY A 89 18.48 -1.72 1.56
C GLY A 89 17.66 -3.00 1.68
N TYR A 90 16.36 -2.90 1.84
CA TYR A 90 15.44 -4.03 1.79
C TYR A 90 14.94 -4.21 0.36
N ASP A 91 15.06 -5.43 -0.18
CA ASP A 91 14.66 -5.72 -1.55
C ASP A 91 15.51 -4.98 -2.63
N THR A 92 15.19 -5.19 -3.88
CA THR A 92 15.89 -4.61 -5.03
C THR A 92 14.96 -3.73 -5.85
N HIS A 93 15.54 -2.70 -6.47
CA HIS A 93 14.81 -1.91 -7.45
C HIS A 93 14.47 -2.75 -8.68
N GLN A 94 13.20 -2.85 -9.00
CA GLN A 94 12.72 -3.55 -10.19
C GLN A 94 12.25 -2.53 -11.21
N TYR A 95 12.96 -2.48 -12.32
CA TYR A 95 12.58 -1.65 -13.45
C TYR A 95 12.09 -2.53 -14.60
N THR A 96 10.81 -2.51 -14.86
CA THR A 96 10.13 -3.41 -15.79
C THR A 96 9.95 -2.84 -17.22
N ASN A 97 10.42 -1.64 -17.47
CA ASN A 97 10.23 -0.98 -18.77
C ASN A 97 10.88 -1.72 -19.95
N ILE A 98 12.02 -2.39 -19.71
CA ILE A 98 12.75 -3.16 -20.72
C ILE A 98 12.45 -4.67 -20.63
N ARG A 99 12.14 -5.14 -19.44
CA ARG A 99 11.83 -6.56 -19.18
C ARG A 99 10.38 -6.69 -18.80
N TYR A 100 9.58 -7.08 -19.76
CA TYR A 100 8.18 -7.35 -19.52
C TYR A 100 8.05 -8.60 -18.62
N PRO A 101 7.40 -8.51 -17.44
CA PRO A 101 7.41 -9.61 -16.46
C PRO A 101 6.50 -10.78 -16.85
N PHE A 102 5.64 -10.60 -17.84
CA PHE A 102 4.71 -11.64 -18.28
C PHE A 102 5.06 -12.12 -19.68
N PRO A 103 4.87 -13.43 -19.97
CA PRO A 103 5.05 -13.93 -21.33
C PRO A 103 4.05 -13.25 -22.28
N PHE A 104 4.52 -12.94 -23.49
CA PHE A 104 3.63 -12.49 -24.56
C PHE A 104 2.94 -13.71 -25.16
N ASP A 105 1.69 -13.92 -24.77
CA ASP A 105 0.88 -15.06 -25.21
C ASP A 105 -0.52 -14.59 -25.64
N PRO A 106 -0.72 -14.23 -26.91
CA PRO A 106 -2.04 -13.89 -27.43
C PRO A 106 -2.95 -15.16 -27.43
N PRO A 107 -4.24 -15.03 -27.07
CA PRO A 107 -5.04 -13.82 -26.89
C PRO A 107 -5.07 -13.26 -25.44
N SER A 108 -4.15 -13.68 -24.59
CA SER A 108 -4.09 -13.18 -23.22
C SER A 108 -3.93 -11.66 -23.19
N VAL A 109 -4.66 -11.01 -22.28
CA VAL A 109 -4.58 -9.55 -22.09
C VAL A 109 -3.17 -9.20 -21.65
N SER A 110 -2.43 -8.51 -22.51
CA SER A 110 -1.09 -8.04 -22.22
C SER A 110 -1.10 -6.58 -21.74
N TYR A 111 0.01 -6.16 -21.17
CA TYR A 111 0.23 -4.77 -20.77
C TYR A 111 -0.05 -3.76 -21.89
N THR A 112 0.28 -4.08 -23.13
CA THR A 112 0.01 -3.23 -24.30
C THR A 112 -1.48 -3.02 -24.53
N HIS A 113 -2.30 -3.98 -24.21
CA HIS A 113 -3.76 -3.88 -24.32
C HIS A 113 -4.36 -2.92 -23.29
N LEU A 114 -3.92 -2.99 -22.05
CA LEU A 114 -4.34 -2.08 -20.98
C LEU A 114 -3.91 -0.64 -21.27
N ARG A 115 -2.71 -0.46 -21.79
CA ARG A 115 -2.17 0.87 -22.13
C ARG A 115 -2.87 1.51 -23.32
N ALA A 116 -3.28 0.73 -24.31
CA ALA A 116 -4.04 1.22 -25.46
C ALA A 116 -5.43 1.76 -25.04
N HIS A 117 -6.02 1.21 -24.00
CA HIS A 117 -7.30 1.68 -23.48
C HIS A 117 -7.17 3.04 -22.78
N GLU A 118 -6.10 3.29 -22.07
CA GLU A 118 -5.84 4.59 -21.42
C GLU A 118 -5.53 5.69 -22.43
N THR A 119 -4.84 5.37 -23.52
CA THR A 119 -4.49 6.35 -24.56
C THR A 119 -5.63 6.69 -25.50
N SER A 120 -6.63 5.83 -25.64
CA SER A 120 -7.79 6.10 -26.50
C SER A 120 -8.80 7.07 -25.90
N LEU A 121 -8.70 7.38 -24.63
CA LEU A 121 -9.55 8.34 -23.94
C LEU A 121 -9.01 9.77 -23.94
N HIS A 122 -7.82 9.99 -24.46
CA HIS A 122 -7.14 11.28 -24.49
C HIS A 122 -6.88 11.80 -25.91
N LEU A 123 -7.50 11.18 -26.90
CA LEU A 123 -7.58 11.63 -28.29
C LEU A 123 -9.03 11.98 -28.59
#